data_165a38cf357d83f3fa464f6ced45dcfa
#
_entry.id   165a38cf357d83f3fa464f6ced45dcfa
#
_cell.length_a   1.000
_cell.length_b   1.000
_cell.length_c   1.000
_cell.angle_alpha   90.00
_cell.angle_beta   90.00
_cell.angle_gamma   90.00
#
_symmetry.space_group_name_H-M   'P 1'
#
loop_
_entity.id
_entity.type
_entity.pdbx_description
1 polymer ?
#
loop_
_entity_poly.entity_id
_entity_poly.type
_entity_poly.pdbx_seq_one_letter_code
_entity_poly.pdbx_strand_id
1 'polypeptide(L)'
;MNDNYFSAVNSREITSQSNYCFASTKEFPLFSIYPFRQLEIAGQIYLLSIIPQNDAWRFQLQNKTASGLIPGGFKLRVLTETGDSFPQNEAVARKAVDRLYVDVHLVTGSALTWEIEPIPEGYQREILIF
;
A
#
# COMPACT_ATOMS: atom_id res chain seq x y z
N MET A 1 -0.64 15.87 13.08
CA MET A 1 -0.62 15.65 12.69
C MET A 1 -1.12 15.55 12.33
N ASN A 2 -1.79 15.73 12.28
CA ASN A 2 -2.19 15.66 11.86
C ASN A 2 -2.33 15.71 11.02
N ASP A 3 -2.76 15.85 10.44
CA ASP A 3 -2.96 15.68 9.73
C ASP A 3 -2.82 15.22 8.80
N ASN A 4 -3.09 14.91 8.17
CA ASN A 4 -2.98 14.35 7.38
C ASN A 4 -2.91 13.64 6.57
N TYR A 5 -3.01 13.14 5.86
CA TYR A 5 -2.60 12.19 5.32
C TYR A 5 -2.16 12.11 4.27
N PHE A 6 -1.59 11.85 3.45
CA PHE A 6 -0.80 11.68 2.67
C PHE A 6 -0.76 12.53 1.96
N SER A 7 -1.19 13.77 2.16
CA SER A 7 -0.90 14.27 1.60
C SER A 7 -0.27 14.54 0.96
N ALA A 8 -0.36 14.69 0.79
CA ALA A 8 0.34 14.69 0.36
C ALA A 8 0.81 14.61 0.02
N VAL A 9 0.84 14.46 -0.17
CA VAL A 9 1.58 14.18 -0.16
C VAL A 9 2.09 14.06 -0.23
N ASN A 10 2.08 14.02 -0.10
CA ASN A 10 2.83 13.92 0.01
C ASN A 10 3.38 13.54 0.16
N SER A 11 3.37 13.48 0.21
CA SER A 11 4.00 12.99 0.58
C SER A 11 4.76 13.04 1.27
N ARG A 12 5.02 13.53 1.51
CA ARG A 12 6.01 13.71 2.16
C ARG A 12 6.18 13.04 3.24
N GLU A 13 5.46 12.83 3.71
CA GLU A 13 5.60 12.36 4.86
C GLU A 13 5.56 10.93 5.06
N ILE A 14 5.53 10.09 4.11
CA ILE A 14 5.83 8.69 4.25
C ILE A 14 7.32 8.61 4.41
N THR A 15 7.78 8.22 5.59
CA THR A 15 9.14 8.49 5.92
C THR A 15 10.01 7.28 6.12
N SER A 16 9.49 6.10 6.12
CA SER A 16 10.33 4.93 6.22
C SER A 16 11.24 4.84 5.02
N GLN A 17 12.55 4.60 5.21
CA GLN A 17 13.44 4.80 4.13
C GLN A 17 14.05 3.62 3.54
N SER A 18 14.41 2.62 4.29
CA SER A 18 15.32 1.62 3.81
C SER A 18 14.80 0.88 2.61
N ASN A 19 13.51 0.61 2.50
CA ASN A 19 12.97 -0.01 1.30
C ASN A 19 11.88 0.83 0.68
N TYR A 20 12.04 2.13 0.80
CA TYR A 20 11.10 3.09 0.27
C TYR A 20 11.50 3.50 -1.13
N CYS A 21 10.58 3.40 -2.06
CA CYS A 21 10.80 3.75 -3.46
C CYS A 21 9.65 4.57 -3.98
N PHE A 22 9.83 5.09 -5.18
CA PHE A 22 8.75 5.78 -5.86
C PHE A 22 8.47 5.09 -7.16
N ALA A 23 7.20 4.93 -7.47
CA ALA A 23 6.77 4.52 -8.79
C ALA A 23 6.41 5.77 -9.56
N SER A 24 6.80 5.83 -10.81
CA SER A 24 6.47 6.97 -11.64
C SER A 24 5.89 6.50 -12.94
N THR A 25 4.99 7.30 -13.48
CA THR A 25 4.37 7.04 -14.75
C THR A 25 5.08 7.87 -15.78
N LYS A 26 5.79 7.20 -16.67
CA LYS A 26 6.64 7.92 -17.61
C LYS A 26 5.95 8.32 -18.88
N GLU A 27 4.81 7.75 -19.14
CA GLU A 27 4.09 8.01 -20.38
C GLU A 27 3.49 9.39 -20.43
N PHE A 28 3.40 10.08 -19.30
CA PHE A 28 2.71 11.35 -19.22
C PHE A 28 3.69 12.47 -18.99
N PRO A 29 3.43 13.62 -19.56
CA PRO A 29 4.28 14.79 -19.31
C PRO A 29 4.29 15.19 -17.85
N LEU A 30 3.15 15.05 -17.19
CA LEU A 30 3.09 15.28 -15.77
C LEU A 30 3.13 13.94 -15.10
N PHE A 31 4.12 13.71 -14.29
CA PHE A 31 4.27 12.44 -13.66
C PHE A 31 3.47 12.39 -12.38
N SER A 32 2.87 11.24 -12.14
CA SER A 32 2.37 10.90 -10.83
C SER A 32 3.44 10.09 -10.17
N ILE A 33 3.92 10.57 -9.03
CA ILE A 33 4.93 9.86 -8.25
C ILE A 33 4.28 9.50 -6.94
N TYR A 34 4.34 8.22 -6.60
CA TYR A 34 3.78 7.76 -5.35
C TYR A 34 4.66 6.68 -4.77
N PRO A 35 4.65 6.54 -3.44
CA PRO A 35 5.52 5.58 -2.78
C PRO A 35 5.05 4.15 -2.97
N PHE A 36 5.99 3.23 -2.92
CA PHE A 36 5.65 1.83 -2.89
C PHE A 36 6.71 1.07 -2.11
N ARG A 37 6.36 -0.14 -1.70
CA ARG A 37 7.23 -1.06 -1.01
C ARG A 37 7.42 -2.27 -1.87
N GLN A 38 8.65 -2.75 -1.93
CA GLN A 38 8.95 -4.00 -2.59
C GLN A 38 8.99 -5.09 -1.55
N LEU A 39 8.21 -6.14 -1.74
CA LEU A 39 8.02 -7.18 -0.74
C LEU A 39 8.35 -8.52 -1.35
N GLU A 40 8.96 -9.39 -0.55
CA GLU A 40 9.21 -10.75 -1.00
C GLU A 40 8.30 -11.70 -0.22
N ILE A 41 7.53 -12.50 -0.93
CA ILE A 41 6.63 -13.46 -0.34
C ILE A 41 6.76 -14.75 -1.11
N ALA A 42 7.17 -15.80 -0.42
CA ALA A 42 7.32 -17.14 -1.03
C ALA A 42 8.18 -17.11 -2.29
N GLY A 43 9.27 -16.34 -2.25
CA GLY A 43 10.21 -16.29 -3.36
C GLY A 43 9.81 -15.43 -4.52
N GLN A 44 8.70 -14.73 -4.43
CA GLN A 44 8.23 -13.82 -5.47
C GLN A 44 8.25 -12.41 -4.95
N ILE A 45 8.46 -11.45 -5.85
CA ILE A 45 8.52 -10.04 -5.48
C ILE A 45 7.18 -9.40 -5.83
N TYR A 46 6.64 -8.66 -4.88
CA TYR A 46 5.39 -7.94 -5.03
C TYR A 46 5.62 -6.48 -4.71
N LEU A 47 4.74 -5.63 -5.22
CA LEU A 47 4.78 -4.20 -4.95
C LEU A 47 3.52 -3.80 -4.21
N LEU A 48 3.72 -3.13 -3.09
CA LEU A 48 2.61 -2.49 -2.38
C LEU A 48 2.71 -1.01 -2.64
N SER A 49 1.76 -0.48 -3.38
CA SER A 49 1.75 0.92 -3.78
C SER A 49 0.70 1.67 -2.98
N ILE A 50 0.99 2.93 -2.68
CA ILE A 50 0.07 3.80 -1.96
C ILE A 50 -0.28 4.92 -2.91
N ILE A 51 -1.50 4.86 -3.45
CA ILE A 51 -1.89 5.65 -4.61
C ILE A 51 -3.00 6.61 -4.22
N PRO A 52 -2.81 7.91 -4.44
CA PRO A 52 -3.89 8.86 -4.18
C PRO A 52 -5.00 8.68 -5.21
N GLN A 53 -6.22 8.71 -4.73
CA GLN A 53 -7.43 8.69 -5.54
C GLN A 53 -8.16 10.00 -5.29
N ASN A 54 -9.31 10.20 -5.92
CA ASN A 54 -10.00 11.46 -5.80
C ASN A 54 -10.27 11.87 -4.36
N ASP A 55 -10.87 10.97 -3.59
CA ASP A 55 -11.17 11.27 -2.20
C ASP A 55 -10.77 10.12 -1.29
N ALA A 56 -9.77 9.35 -1.69
CA ALA A 56 -9.33 8.18 -0.94
C ALA A 56 -7.87 7.92 -1.22
N TRP A 57 -7.28 7.06 -0.44
CA TRP A 57 -5.96 6.53 -0.70
C TRP A 57 -6.09 5.05 -0.94
N ARG A 58 -5.43 4.56 -1.97
CA ARG A 58 -5.50 3.14 -2.33
C ARG A 58 -4.20 2.46 -1.94
N PHE A 59 -4.33 1.40 -1.13
CA PHE A 59 -3.22 0.48 -0.88
C PHE A 59 -3.40 -0.66 -1.87
N GLN A 60 -2.44 -0.85 -2.76
CA GLN A 60 -2.59 -1.81 -3.83
C GLN A 60 -1.39 -2.74 -3.88
N LEU A 61 -1.67 -4.03 -3.87
CA LEU A 61 -0.65 -5.08 -3.97
C LEU A 61 -0.74 -5.72 -5.34
N GLN A 62 0.41 -5.85 -6.00
CA GLN A 62 0.46 -6.56 -7.27
C GLN A 62 1.82 -7.22 -7.43
N ASN A 63 1.88 -8.18 -8.33
CA ASN A 63 3.13 -8.88 -8.62
C ASN A 63 4.05 -7.92 -9.37
N LYS A 64 5.33 -7.92 -9.04
CA LYS A 64 6.29 -7.07 -9.74
C LYS A 64 6.41 -7.46 -11.20
N THR A 65 6.29 -8.75 -11.49
CA THR A 65 6.33 -9.24 -12.86
C THR A 65 5.05 -8.85 -13.57
N ALA A 66 5.18 -8.25 -14.75
CA ALA A 66 4.02 -7.70 -15.45
C ALA A 66 2.92 -8.70 -15.69
N SER A 67 3.27 -9.95 -15.98
CA SER A 67 2.28 -10.99 -16.24
C SER A 67 1.96 -11.82 -15.00
N GLY A 68 2.52 -11.44 -13.85
CA GLY A 68 2.33 -12.22 -12.64
C GLY A 68 1.01 -11.91 -11.98
N LEU A 69 0.56 -12.84 -11.16
CA LEU A 69 -0.69 -12.73 -10.45
C LEU A 69 -0.44 -12.80 -8.95
N ILE A 70 -1.46 -12.48 -8.19
CA ILE A 70 -1.46 -12.69 -6.75
C ILE A 70 -2.21 -13.99 -6.50
N PRO A 71 -1.57 -14.96 -5.86
CA PRO A 71 -2.20 -16.26 -5.62
C PRO A 71 -3.43 -16.16 -4.72
N GLY A 72 -4.34 -17.10 -4.89
CA GLY A 72 -5.47 -17.19 -3.99
C GLY A 72 -4.99 -17.41 -2.56
N GLY A 73 -5.73 -16.84 -1.62
CA GLY A 73 -5.39 -16.93 -0.21
C GLY A 73 -4.65 -15.72 0.32
N PHE A 74 -4.08 -14.90 -0.56
CA PHE A 74 -3.43 -13.69 -0.10
C PHE A 74 -4.46 -12.72 0.46
N LYS A 75 -4.02 -11.96 1.47
CA LYS A 75 -4.85 -10.92 2.08
C LYS A 75 -4.04 -9.65 2.24
N LEU A 76 -4.69 -8.53 1.99
CA LEU A 76 -4.13 -7.21 2.27
C LEU A 76 -5.06 -6.53 3.26
N ARG A 77 -4.50 -6.02 4.34
CA ARG A 77 -5.27 -5.39 5.40
C ARG A 77 -4.65 -4.07 5.77
N VAL A 78 -5.49 -3.06 5.96
CA VAL A 78 -5.06 -1.76 6.43
C VAL A 78 -5.68 -1.56 7.81
N LEU A 79 -4.89 -1.08 8.75
CA LEU A 79 -5.32 -0.97 10.14
C LEU A 79 -5.01 0.42 10.66
N THR A 80 -5.66 0.78 11.74
CA THR A 80 -5.30 2.01 12.45
C THR A 80 -3.91 1.86 13.03
N GLU A 81 -3.32 2.97 13.47
CA GLU A 81 -1.96 2.90 14.01
C GLU A 81 -1.86 2.00 15.24
N THR A 82 -2.97 1.79 15.95
CA THR A 82 -2.98 0.91 17.09
C THR A 82 -3.30 -0.54 16.71
N GLY A 83 -3.51 -0.80 15.41
CA GLY A 83 -3.75 -2.16 14.96
C GLY A 83 -5.21 -2.54 14.91
N ASP A 84 -6.11 -1.58 15.01
CA ASP A 84 -7.54 -1.87 15.01
C ASP A 84 -8.08 -1.91 13.60
N SER A 85 -9.06 -2.78 13.39
CA SER A 85 -9.77 -2.87 12.12
C SER A 85 -10.81 -1.76 12.00
N PHE A 86 -11.18 -1.50 10.76
CA PHE A 86 -12.31 -0.63 10.47
C PHE A 86 -13.04 -1.19 9.26
N PRO A 87 -14.25 -0.72 8.96
CA PRO A 87 -15.04 -1.33 7.90
C PRO A 87 -14.33 -1.31 6.55
N GLN A 88 -14.42 -2.43 5.84
CA GLN A 88 -13.88 -2.57 4.49
C GLN A 88 -12.37 -2.39 4.41
N ASN A 89 -11.68 -2.77 5.46
CA ASN A 89 -10.23 -2.56 5.54
C ASN A 89 -9.41 -3.73 4.99
N GLU A 90 -10.05 -4.70 4.36
CA GLU A 90 -9.38 -5.93 3.98
C GLU A 90 -9.78 -6.36 2.58
N ALA A 91 -8.80 -6.84 1.81
CA ALA A 91 -9.03 -7.46 0.53
C ALA A 91 -8.45 -8.87 0.55
N VAL A 92 -9.20 -9.83 0.05
CA VAL A 92 -8.80 -11.23 0.06
C VAL A 92 -8.85 -11.75 -1.36
N ALA A 93 -7.77 -12.40 -1.78
CA ALA A 93 -7.74 -13.05 -3.08
C ALA A 93 -8.36 -14.45 -2.93
N ARG A 94 -9.56 -14.62 -3.43
CA ARG A 94 -10.21 -15.93 -3.36
C ARG A 94 -9.72 -16.87 -4.44
N LYS A 95 -9.10 -16.30 -5.47
CA LYS A 95 -8.45 -17.04 -6.54
C LYS A 95 -7.31 -16.15 -7.02
N ALA A 96 -6.52 -16.61 -7.96
CA ALA A 96 -5.45 -15.79 -8.51
C ALA A 96 -6.05 -14.54 -9.15
N VAL A 97 -5.51 -13.38 -8.81
CA VAL A 97 -6.03 -12.09 -9.28
C VAL A 97 -4.87 -11.21 -9.70
N ASP A 98 -5.17 -10.19 -10.50
CA ASP A 98 -4.16 -9.24 -10.95
C ASP A 98 -3.64 -8.40 -9.80
N ARG A 99 -4.49 -8.04 -8.88
CA ARG A 99 -4.11 -7.16 -7.78
C ARG A 99 -5.14 -7.26 -6.67
N LEU A 100 -4.70 -6.88 -5.48
CA LEU A 100 -5.57 -6.64 -4.34
C LEU A 100 -5.47 -5.19 -3.98
N TYR A 101 -6.56 -4.58 -3.55
CA TYR A 101 -6.47 -3.21 -3.08
C TYR A 101 -7.50 -2.91 -2.01
N VAL A 102 -7.16 -1.92 -1.20
CA VAL A 102 -8.05 -1.39 -0.15
C VAL A 102 -8.04 0.12 -0.33
N ASP A 103 -9.22 0.70 -0.49
CA ASP A 103 -9.37 2.15 -0.59
C ASP A 103 -9.80 2.68 0.76
N VAL A 104 -9.13 3.72 1.22
CA VAL A 104 -9.37 4.27 2.54
C VAL A 104 -9.63 5.76 2.41
N HIS A 105 -10.75 6.20 2.96
CA HIS A 105 -11.05 7.62 3.05
C HIS A 105 -10.45 8.14 4.33
N LEU A 106 -9.61 9.16 4.23
CA LEU A 106 -8.82 9.60 5.37
C LEU A 106 -9.02 11.07 5.65
N VAL A 107 -8.91 11.40 6.92
CA VAL A 107 -8.76 12.77 7.36
C VAL A 107 -7.26 13.06 7.41
N THR A 108 -6.87 14.25 6.99
CA THR A 108 -5.47 14.66 7.03
C THR A 108 -4.90 14.46 8.43
N GLY A 109 -3.73 13.90 8.52
CA GLY A 109 -3.09 13.58 9.79
C GLY A 109 -3.38 12.19 10.29
N SER A 110 -4.19 11.41 9.56
CA SER A 110 -4.46 10.03 9.93
C SER A 110 -3.21 9.18 9.85
N ALA A 111 -3.11 8.21 10.74
CA ALA A 111 -2.00 7.27 10.78
C ALA A 111 -2.53 5.87 10.56
N LEU A 112 -1.91 5.14 9.66
CA LEU A 112 -2.33 3.79 9.30
C LEU A 112 -1.15 2.86 9.26
N THR A 113 -1.42 1.57 9.36
CA THR A 113 -0.43 0.54 9.12
C THR A 113 -1.07 -0.51 8.20
N TRP A 114 -0.24 -1.39 7.66
CA TRP A 114 -0.73 -2.41 6.74
C TRP A 114 -0.17 -3.76 7.14
N GLU A 115 -0.90 -4.80 6.76
CA GLU A 115 -0.49 -6.19 6.94
C GLU A 115 -0.82 -6.98 5.70
N ILE A 116 -0.02 -7.99 5.42
CA ILE A 116 -0.26 -8.89 4.29
C ILE A 116 -0.08 -10.32 4.78
N GLU A 117 -0.93 -11.21 4.30
CA GLU A 117 -0.78 -12.65 4.52
C GLU A 117 -0.65 -13.32 3.17
N PRO A 118 0.33 -14.17 2.97
CA PRO A 118 1.38 -14.57 3.93
C PRO A 118 2.30 -13.42 4.26
N ILE A 119 2.91 -13.48 5.42
CA ILE A 119 3.74 -12.38 5.91
C ILE A 119 4.98 -12.25 5.03
N PRO A 120 5.27 -11.04 4.53
CA PRO A 120 6.46 -10.85 3.71
C PRO A 120 7.74 -11.09 4.50
N GLU A 121 8.80 -11.46 3.77
CA GLU A 121 10.11 -11.63 4.36
C GLU A 121 10.55 -10.33 5.01
N GLY A 122 11.00 -10.44 6.24
CA GLY A 122 11.51 -9.26 6.93
C GLY A 122 10.47 -8.22 7.28
N TYR A 123 9.19 -8.59 7.23
CA TYR A 123 8.13 -7.63 7.50
C TYR A 123 8.29 -7.02 8.88
N GLN A 124 8.18 -5.72 8.95
CA GLN A 124 8.10 -4.97 10.19
C GLN A 124 6.97 -3.98 10.05
N ARG A 125 6.18 -3.88 11.09
CA ARG A 125 5.07 -2.96 11.10
C ARG A 125 5.58 -1.54 10.94
N GLU A 126 4.95 -0.78 10.08
CA GLU A 126 5.29 0.62 9.90
C GLU A 126 4.04 1.46 9.96
N ILE A 127 4.20 2.66 10.45
CA ILE A 127 3.09 3.62 10.57
C ILE A 127 3.29 4.66 9.47
N LEU A 128 2.24 4.86 8.69
CA LEU A 128 2.25 5.86 7.62
C LEU A 128 1.31 6.99 8.02
N ILE A 129 1.80 8.21 7.87
CA ILE A 129 1.03 9.40 8.22
C ILE A 129 0.56 10.04 6.92
N PHE A 130 -0.71 10.33 6.85
CA PHE A 130 -1.33 10.87 5.62
C PHE A 130 -1.79 12.31 5.74
#